data_f0e076962cc5a4ffa0af3bed77523676
#
_entry.id   f0e076962cc5a4ffa0af3bed77523676
#
_cell.length_a   1.000
_cell.length_b   1.000
_cell.length_c   1.000
_cell.angle_alpha   90.00
_cell.angle_beta   90.00
_cell.angle_gamma   90.00
#
_symmetry.space_group_name_H-M   'P 1'
#
loop_
_entity.id
_entity.type
_entity.pdbx_description
1 polymer ?
#
loop_
_entity_poly.entity_id
_entity_poly.type
_entity_poly.pdbx_seq_one_letter_code
_entity_poly.pdbx_strand_id
1 'polypeptide(L)'
;MRKCRPMLQLVRCLILGVVVCYASLVMAQGLQPSCPNPKEVKGFLTCADVEKAEKEGAVVYYGPDVERQLVGMLKKFNELFPNISTNQYLREQTGRLYAKLNAERQAGTFLADVLALSDYSPAFDLIKKKGYATYVSPQMAAFDQQFMSEPPGIFTWYSLNVAGITYNADVVPAAEAPKSWKDLLDPKWRDAINFKDSASGLQGVQWFVLRQLYGDNFWKDMMAQKPRTLPSTVQQYERAVNREDKIIGLGQYNTYLEFKAKGAPLAFVPPTEGVVSTPAIIGMLDKAPHPEAAKLFIDWLLSPLGQAAHNQLSFTYSPRKDVAPPPGAVSLSAMKILQPDWKEYIASHSKYVREWNALAGMQ
;
A
#
# COMPACT_ATOMS: atom_id res chain seq x y z
N MET A 1 -44.19 9.81 -92.24
CA MET A 1 -43.82 8.61 -91.54
C MET A 1 -42.75 8.97 -90.49
N ARG A 2 -43.10 9.38 -89.34
CA ARG A 2 -42.13 9.53 -88.20
C ARG A 2 -42.90 9.23 -86.89
N LYS A 3 -42.48 8.17 -86.22
CA LYS A 3 -43.09 7.71 -84.99
C LYS A 3 -42.51 8.57 -83.79
N CYS A 4 -43.36 9.26 -83.09
CA CYS A 4 -43.03 9.85 -81.75
C CYS A 4 -43.12 8.77 -80.70
N ARG A 5 -42.05 8.61 -79.92
CA ARG A 5 -42.09 7.88 -78.62
C ARG A 5 -42.28 8.89 -77.50
N PRO A 6 -43.13 8.59 -76.47
CA PRO A 6 -43.19 9.42 -75.30
C PRO A 6 -42.09 9.03 -74.31
N MET A 7 -41.51 10.05 -73.72
CA MET A 7 -40.44 10.00 -72.71
C MET A 7 -41.06 9.77 -71.34
N LEU A 8 -40.74 8.64 -70.70
CA LEU A 8 -41.15 8.32 -69.34
C LEU A 8 -40.15 8.95 -68.38
N GLN A 9 -40.53 9.96 -67.62
CA GLN A 9 -39.74 10.53 -66.55
C GLN A 9 -39.81 9.65 -65.29
N LEU A 10 -38.66 9.04 -64.92
CA LEU A 10 -38.50 8.39 -63.63
C LEU A 10 -38.09 9.45 -62.60
N VAL A 11 -39.02 9.74 -61.67
CA VAL A 11 -38.72 10.50 -60.45
C VAL A 11 -38.02 9.56 -59.48
N ARG A 12 -36.72 9.71 -59.32
CA ARG A 12 -35.96 9.07 -58.22
C ARG A 12 -36.05 9.94 -56.97
N CYS A 13 -36.83 9.51 -56.00
CA CYS A 13 -36.79 10.02 -54.64
C CYS A 13 -35.48 9.56 -54.00
N LEU A 14 -34.57 10.50 -53.77
CA LEU A 14 -33.41 10.32 -52.87
C LEU A 14 -33.90 10.44 -51.42
N ILE A 15 -34.02 9.30 -50.75
CA ILE A 15 -34.16 9.26 -49.29
C ILE A 15 -32.75 9.33 -48.73
N LEU A 16 -32.35 10.52 -48.28
CA LEU A 16 -31.15 10.70 -47.42
C LEU A 16 -31.47 10.14 -46.03
N GLY A 17 -31.06 8.92 -45.78
CA GLY A 17 -31.03 8.34 -44.47
C GLY A 17 -29.92 9.01 -43.62
N VAL A 18 -30.30 9.93 -42.74
CA VAL A 18 -29.38 10.43 -41.71
C VAL A 18 -29.22 9.31 -40.70
N VAL A 19 -28.12 8.54 -40.84
CA VAL A 19 -27.69 7.63 -39.79
C VAL A 19 -27.07 8.48 -38.66
N VAL A 20 -27.88 8.80 -37.67
CA VAL A 20 -27.40 9.38 -36.42
C VAL A 20 -26.62 8.30 -35.68
N CYS A 21 -25.29 8.32 -35.86
CA CYS A 21 -24.39 7.51 -35.07
C CYS A 21 -24.45 8.03 -33.63
N TYR A 22 -25.28 7.41 -32.77
CA TYR A 22 -25.15 7.58 -31.33
C TYR A 22 -23.82 6.92 -30.90
N ALA A 23 -22.74 7.68 -30.96
CA ALA A 23 -21.56 7.36 -30.22
C ALA A 23 -21.95 7.48 -28.73
N SER A 24 -22.28 6.37 -28.12
CA SER A 24 -22.40 6.27 -26.66
C SER A 24 -21.06 6.68 -26.10
N LEU A 25 -20.93 7.95 -25.64
CA LEU A 25 -19.85 8.35 -24.74
C LEU A 25 -20.04 7.47 -23.49
N VAL A 26 -19.32 6.37 -23.41
CA VAL A 26 -19.06 5.71 -22.16
C VAL A 26 -18.17 6.69 -21.39
N MET A 27 -18.78 7.65 -20.71
CA MET A 27 -18.12 8.39 -19.65
C MET A 27 -17.62 7.32 -18.70
N ALA A 28 -16.31 7.25 -18.53
CA ALA A 28 -15.72 6.47 -17.45
C ALA A 28 -16.42 6.96 -16.18
N GLN A 29 -17.36 6.16 -15.66
CA GLN A 29 -18.06 6.50 -14.43
C GLN A 29 -17.00 6.56 -13.36
N GLY A 30 -16.62 7.78 -12.95
CA GLY A 30 -15.71 8.01 -11.84
C GLY A 30 -16.24 7.25 -10.61
N LEU A 31 -15.34 6.84 -9.74
CA LEU A 31 -15.67 6.15 -8.50
C LEU A 31 -16.74 6.93 -7.74
N GLN A 32 -17.91 6.30 -7.51
CA GLN A 32 -19.02 6.94 -6.81
C GLN A 32 -18.85 6.74 -5.30
N PRO A 33 -18.83 7.80 -4.49
CA PRO A 33 -18.78 7.69 -3.04
C PRO A 33 -20.09 7.10 -2.48
N SER A 34 -20.01 6.57 -1.26
CA SER A 34 -21.16 5.95 -0.58
C SER A 34 -22.31 6.91 -0.25
N CYS A 35 -22.13 8.21 -0.49
CA CYS A 35 -23.19 9.21 -0.41
C CYS A 35 -23.23 10.08 -1.66
N PRO A 36 -24.41 10.54 -2.11
CA PRO A 36 -24.54 11.34 -3.33
C PRO A 36 -23.94 12.76 -3.19
N ASN A 37 -23.88 13.28 -1.97
CA ASN A 37 -23.43 14.65 -1.67
C ASN A 37 -22.47 14.63 -0.47
N PRO A 38 -21.19 14.33 -0.65
CA PRO A 38 -20.20 14.44 0.42
C PRO A 38 -20.15 15.87 0.97
N LYS A 39 -20.06 15.99 2.29
CA LYS A 39 -19.97 17.30 2.97
C LYS A 39 -18.52 17.64 3.27
N GLU A 40 -18.19 18.90 3.15
CA GLU A 40 -16.88 19.39 3.63
C GLU A 40 -16.93 19.63 5.14
N VAL A 41 -15.98 19.04 5.85
CA VAL A 41 -15.83 19.17 7.29
C VAL A 41 -14.36 19.34 7.62
N LYS A 42 -14.00 20.45 8.29
CA LYS A 42 -12.63 20.73 8.75
C LYS A 42 -11.55 20.54 7.69
N GLY A 43 -11.86 20.88 6.42
CA GLY A 43 -10.94 20.85 5.30
C GLY A 43 -10.83 19.51 4.56
N PHE A 44 -11.78 18.59 4.74
CA PHE A 44 -11.88 17.37 3.94
C PHE A 44 -13.33 16.97 3.68
N LEU A 45 -13.58 16.22 2.59
CA LEU A 45 -14.89 15.69 2.26
C LEU A 45 -15.17 14.41 3.03
N THR A 46 -16.41 14.25 3.51
CA THR A 46 -16.89 13.05 4.20
C THR A 46 -18.32 12.68 3.81
N CYS A 47 -18.61 11.39 3.85
CA CYS A 47 -19.96 10.85 3.82
C CYS A 47 -20.51 10.51 5.22
N ALA A 48 -19.71 10.68 6.27
CA ALA A 48 -20.14 10.44 7.64
C ALA A 48 -21.13 11.50 8.11
N ASP A 49 -22.09 11.08 8.92
CA ASP A 49 -22.90 11.97 9.76
C ASP A 49 -22.06 12.36 10.98
N VAL A 50 -21.48 13.57 10.95
CA VAL A 50 -20.56 14.04 11.99
C VAL A 50 -21.22 14.15 13.37
N GLU A 51 -22.47 14.63 13.44
CA GLU A 51 -23.20 14.74 14.71
C GLU A 51 -23.44 13.36 15.31
N LYS A 52 -23.76 12.38 14.46
CA LYS A 52 -23.93 10.99 14.90
C LYS A 52 -22.59 10.38 15.31
N ALA A 53 -21.50 10.61 14.56
CA ALA A 53 -20.15 10.18 14.91
C ALA A 53 -19.72 10.72 16.29
N GLU A 54 -19.97 12.00 16.57
CA GLU A 54 -19.70 12.59 17.89
C GLU A 54 -20.60 12.01 19.00
N LYS A 55 -21.83 11.64 18.69
CA LYS A 55 -22.72 10.92 19.65
C LYS A 55 -22.28 9.48 19.89
N GLU A 56 -21.73 8.79 18.86
CA GLU A 56 -21.09 7.48 19.02
C GLU A 56 -19.87 7.56 19.97
N GLY A 57 -19.18 8.68 19.97
CA GLY A 57 -18.22 9.08 21.00
C GLY A 57 -16.87 8.36 20.98
N ALA A 58 -16.65 7.40 20.08
CA ALA A 58 -15.39 6.69 19.97
C ALA A 58 -15.14 6.16 18.55
N VAL A 59 -13.86 5.88 18.24
CA VAL A 59 -13.44 5.00 17.14
C VAL A 59 -12.36 4.06 17.63
N VAL A 60 -12.54 2.76 17.42
CA VAL A 60 -11.62 1.71 17.86
C VAL A 60 -10.81 1.20 16.68
N TYR A 61 -9.50 1.45 16.74
CA TYR A 61 -8.55 1.10 15.69
C TYR A 61 -7.82 -0.21 16.00
N TYR A 62 -7.82 -1.16 15.05
CA TYR A 62 -6.98 -2.34 15.09
C TYR A 62 -5.96 -2.27 13.94
N GLY A 63 -4.65 -2.34 14.25
CA GLY A 63 -3.62 -2.25 13.21
C GLY A 63 -2.20 -2.59 13.63
N PRO A 64 -1.30 -2.76 12.63
CA PRO A 64 0.08 -3.17 12.84
C PRO A 64 1.07 -2.00 12.97
N ASP A 65 0.60 -0.76 12.91
CA ASP A 65 1.46 0.43 12.91
C ASP A 65 2.38 0.48 14.12
N VAL A 66 3.52 1.14 13.97
CA VAL A 66 4.41 1.37 15.12
C VAL A 66 3.70 2.23 16.15
N GLU A 67 3.73 1.82 17.41
CA GLU A 67 2.98 2.44 18.52
C GLU A 67 3.05 3.97 18.53
N ARG A 68 4.25 4.54 18.45
CA ARG A 68 4.45 6.01 18.43
C ARG A 68 3.75 6.68 17.24
N GLN A 69 3.76 6.03 16.06
CA GLN A 69 3.14 6.54 14.85
C GLN A 69 1.62 6.47 14.95
N LEU A 70 1.09 5.33 15.43
CA LEU A 70 -0.33 5.12 15.66
C LEU A 70 -0.89 6.15 16.66
N VAL A 71 -0.29 6.27 17.84
CA VAL A 71 -0.73 7.24 18.86
C VAL A 71 -0.69 8.67 18.31
N GLY A 72 0.36 9.03 17.58
CA GLY A 72 0.46 10.33 16.93
C GLY A 72 -0.67 10.57 15.91
N MET A 73 -0.99 9.59 15.08
CA MET A 73 -2.09 9.64 14.10
C MET A 73 -3.46 9.79 14.79
N LEU A 74 -3.74 8.94 15.78
CA LEU A 74 -4.99 8.98 16.54
C LEU A 74 -5.18 10.32 17.26
N LYS A 75 -4.09 10.85 17.85
CA LYS A 75 -4.09 12.17 18.47
C LYS A 75 -4.44 13.27 17.46
N LYS A 76 -3.89 13.24 16.25
CA LYS A 76 -4.20 14.23 15.20
C LYS A 76 -5.67 14.21 14.79
N PHE A 77 -6.28 13.04 14.72
CA PHE A 77 -7.73 12.92 14.50
C PHE A 77 -8.54 13.49 15.68
N ASN A 78 -8.17 13.12 16.91
CA ASN A 78 -8.86 13.58 18.12
C ASN A 78 -8.74 15.10 18.35
N GLU A 79 -7.61 15.73 17.93
CA GLU A 79 -7.47 17.20 17.93
C GLU A 79 -8.52 17.89 17.06
N LEU A 80 -8.95 17.26 15.97
CA LEU A 80 -10.03 17.76 15.11
C LEU A 80 -11.41 17.42 15.65
N PHE A 81 -11.58 16.23 16.24
CA PHE A 81 -12.85 15.72 16.73
C PHE A 81 -12.74 15.30 18.21
N PRO A 82 -12.67 16.27 19.14
CA PRO A 82 -12.41 15.98 20.55
C PRO A 82 -13.51 15.18 21.24
N ASN A 83 -14.72 15.16 20.67
CA ASN A 83 -15.86 14.37 21.18
C ASN A 83 -15.78 12.89 20.74
N ILE A 84 -14.82 12.50 19.88
CA ILE A 84 -14.61 11.13 19.45
C ILE A 84 -13.32 10.61 20.09
N SER A 85 -13.45 9.75 21.09
CA SER A 85 -12.32 9.12 21.76
C SER A 85 -11.57 8.17 20.81
N THR A 86 -10.25 8.25 20.81
CA THR A 86 -9.35 7.34 20.11
C THR A 86 -8.47 6.52 21.07
N ASN A 87 -8.83 6.48 22.34
CA ASN A 87 -8.01 5.85 23.38
C ASN A 87 -8.07 4.31 23.36
N GLN A 88 -9.06 3.76 22.64
CA GLN A 88 -9.18 2.30 22.47
C GLN A 88 -8.59 1.90 21.13
N TYR A 89 -7.49 1.19 21.17
CA TYR A 89 -6.86 0.62 19.99
C TYR A 89 -6.15 -0.70 20.33
N LEU A 90 -5.96 -1.53 19.33
CA LEU A 90 -5.14 -2.72 19.43
C LEU A 90 -3.99 -2.64 18.42
N ARG A 91 -2.76 -2.57 18.95
CA ARG A 91 -1.55 -2.66 18.16
C ARG A 91 -0.97 -4.07 18.26
N GLU A 92 -0.94 -4.77 17.14
CA GLU A 92 -0.34 -6.11 17.02
C GLU A 92 0.18 -6.33 15.60
N GLN A 93 1.11 -7.28 15.43
CA GLN A 93 1.51 -7.74 14.09
C GLN A 93 0.31 -8.37 13.37
N THR A 94 0.21 -8.15 12.06
CA THR A 94 -0.94 -8.54 11.23
C THR A 94 -1.45 -9.96 11.50
N GLY A 95 -0.58 -10.96 11.64
CA GLY A 95 -1.00 -12.35 11.88
C GLY A 95 -1.70 -12.54 13.24
N ARG A 96 -1.11 -12.00 14.32
CA ARG A 96 -1.71 -12.07 15.68
C ARG A 96 -2.95 -11.20 15.80
N LEU A 97 -2.92 -10.02 15.19
CA LEU A 97 -4.08 -9.13 15.11
C LEU A 97 -5.27 -9.84 14.47
N TYR A 98 -5.04 -10.48 13.34
CA TYR A 98 -6.08 -11.20 12.62
C TYR A 98 -6.60 -12.42 13.37
N ALA A 99 -5.73 -13.18 14.04
CA ALA A 99 -6.14 -14.30 14.89
C ALA A 99 -7.04 -13.82 16.04
N LYS A 100 -6.69 -12.71 16.71
CA LYS A 100 -7.51 -12.11 17.75
C LYS A 100 -8.86 -11.63 17.22
N LEU A 101 -8.89 -10.89 16.11
CA LEU A 101 -10.13 -10.45 15.47
C LEU A 101 -11.05 -11.63 15.14
N ASN A 102 -10.51 -12.72 14.59
CA ASN A 102 -11.30 -13.91 14.30
C ASN A 102 -11.87 -14.58 15.57
N ALA A 103 -11.09 -14.66 16.64
CA ALA A 103 -11.57 -15.21 17.92
C ALA A 103 -12.71 -14.37 18.51
N GLU A 104 -12.57 -13.04 18.50
CA GLU A 104 -13.64 -12.12 18.92
C GLU A 104 -14.91 -12.30 18.08
N ARG A 105 -14.78 -12.36 16.76
CA ARG A 105 -15.92 -12.57 15.86
C ARG A 105 -16.60 -13.91 16.09
N GLN A 106 -15.86 -14.99 16.31
CA GLN A 106 -16.39 -16.31 16.62
C GLN A 106 -17.13 -16.33 17.97
N ALA A 107 -16.67 -15.53 18.94
CA ALA A 107 -17.35 -15.34 20.23
C ALA A 107 -18.56 -14.41 20.14
N GLY A 108 -18.87 -13.84 18.95
CA GLY A 108 -19.93 -12.86 18.78
C GLY A 108 -19.61 -11.47 19.35
N THR A 109 -18.35 -11.21 19.65
CA THR A 109 -17.87 -9.93 20.18
C THR A 109 -17.29 -9.08 19.05
N PHE A 110 -17.74 -7.84 18.91
CA PHE A 110 -17.33 -6.90 17.88
C PHE A 110 -16.85 -5.62 18.56
N LEU A 111 -15.53 -5.46 18.66
CA LEU A 111 -14.91 -4.35 19.42
C LEU A 111 -14.31 -3.29 18.48
N ALA A 112 -13.77 -3.70 17.34
CA ALA A 112 -13.09 -2.81 16.42
C ALA A 112 -14.05 -2.20 15.40
N ASP A 113 -13.80 -0.94 15.06
CA ASP A 113 -14.50 -0.20 14.01
C ASP A 113 -13.74 -0.27 12.68
N VAL A 114 -12.44 -0.05 12.74
CA VAL A 114 -11.55 -0.05 11.58
C VAL A 114 -10.42 -1.04 11.75
N LEU A 115 -10.08 -1.71 10.66
CA LEU A 115 -8.99 -2.68 10.59
C LEU A 115 -7.95 -2.21 9.57
N ALA A 116 -6.72 -2.01 10.05
CA ALA A 116 -5.56 -1.83 9.19
C ALA A 116 -4.72 -3.10 9.14
N LEU A 117 -4.16 -3.42 7.98
CA LEU A 117 -3.31 -4.58 7.76
C LEU A 117 -2.13 -4.22 6.85
N SER A 118 -0.98 -4.87 7.06
CA SER A 118 0.20 -4.76 6.20
C SER A 118 0.39 -6.00 5.30
N ASP A 119 -0.59 -6.89 5.24
CA ASP A 119 -0.59 -8.10 4.43
C ASP A 119 -1.99 -8.32 3.86
N TYR A 120 -2.06 -8.70 2.58
CA TYR A 120 -3.32 -8.95 1.89
C TYR A 120 -3.99 -10.27 2.24
N SER A 121 -3.22 -11.30 2.66
CA SER A 121 -3.78 -12.63 2.89
C SER A 121 -4.91 -12.62 3.92
N PRO A 122 -4.77 -11.98 5.10
CA PRO A 122 -5.87 -11.84 6.05
C PRO A 122 -7.04 -11.01 5.52
N ALA A 123 -6.77 -9.97 4.70
CA ALA A 123 -7.82 -9.15 4.13
C ALA A 123 -8.72 -9.95 3.19
N PHE A 124 -8.14 -10.77 2.31
CA PHE A 124 -8.90 -11.62 1.40
C PHE A 124 -9.69 -12.72 2.12
N ASP A 125 -9.16 -13.27 3.22
CA ASP A 125 -9.90 -14.21 4.04
C ASP A 125 -11.10 -13.53 4.72
N LEU A 126 -10.91 -12.32 5.23
CA LEU A 126 -11.99 -11.52 5.83
C LEU A 126 -13.06 -11.12 4.82
N ILE A 127 -12.67 -10.82 3.57
CA ILE A 127 -13.62 -10.56 2.47
C ILE A 127 -14.51 -11.79 2.24
N LYS A 128 -13.92 -13.00 2.14
CA LYS A 128 -14.68 -14.25 1.97
C LYS A 128 -15.68 -14.47 3.12
N LYS A 129 -15.34 -14.04 4.32
CA LYS A 129 -16.18 -14.10 5.53
C LYS A 129 -17.17 -12.93 5.64
N LYS A 130 -17.21 -12.03 4.65
CA LYS A 130 -18.03 -10.80 4.66
C LYS A 130 -17.79 -9.93 5.91
N GLY A 131 -16.54 -9.87 6.35
CA GLY A 131 -16.18 -9.20 7.60
C GLY A 131 -15.86 -7.71 7.45
N TYR A 132 -15.89 -7.17 6.23
CA TYR A 132 -15.82 -5.73 5.98
C TYR A 132 -17.20 -5.18 5.62
N ALA A 133 -17.47 -3.96 6.03
CA ALA A 133 -18.53 -3.14 5.46
C ALA A 133 -18.06 -2.52 4.14
N THR A 134 -18.96 -2.33 3.19
CA THR A 134 -18.64 -1.58 1.97
C THR A 134 -18.81 -0.09 2.25
N TYR A 135 -17.72 0.66 2.15
CA TYR A 135 -17.71 2.11 2.29
C TYR A 135 -16.76 2.75 1.29
N VAL A 136 -17.28 3.39 0.27
CA VAL A 136 -16.52 4.16 -0.70
C VAL A 136 -16.38 5.59 -0.17
N SER A 137 -15.21 5.89 0.40
CA SER A 137 -14.87 7.23 0.87
C SER A 137 -14.82 8.22 -0.30
N PRO A 138 -15.32 9.46 -0.14
CA PRO A 138 -15.17 10.49 -1.18
C PRO A 138 -13.71 10.83 -1.46
N GLN A 139 -12.80 10.53 -0.53
CA GLN A 139 -11.37 10.73 -0.71
C GLN A 139 -10.74 9.77 -1.71
N MET A 140 -11.35 8.59 -1.94
CA MET A 140 -10.82 7.57 -2.84
C MET A 140 -10.74 8.02 -4.30
N ALA A 141 -11.47 9.06 -4.70
CA ALA A 141 -11.39 9.65 -6.04
C ALA A 141 -9.97 10.18 -6.40
N ALA A 142 -9.13 10.48 -5.41
CA ALA A 142 -7.75 10.93 -5.60
C ALA A 142 -6.71 9.79 -5.61
N PHE A 143 -7.15 8.55 -5.53
CA PHE A 143 -6.28 7.37 -5.55
C PHE A 143 -6.36 6.66 -6.90
N ASP A 144 -5.26 6.05 -7.36
CA ASP A 144 -5.31 5.14 -8.49
C ASP A 144 -6.08 3.85 -8.10
N GLN A 145 -6.78 3.27 -9.07
CA GLN A 145 -7.59 2.05 -8.85
C GLN A 145 -6.77 0.90 -8.27
N GLN A 146 -5.48 0.80 -8.63
CA GLN A 146 -4.57 -0.22 -8.09
C GLN A 146 -4.38 -0.14 -6.57
N PHE A 147 -4.71 0.98 -5.94
CA PHE A 147 -4.60 1.22 -4.49
C PHE A 147 -5.92 0.96 -3.74
N MET A 148 -6.87 0.32 -4.36
CA MET A 148 -8.18 0.01 -3.79
C MET A 148 -8.47 -1.48 -3.90
N SER A 149 -9.42 -1.94 -3.09
CA SER A 149 -10.01 -3.27 -3.26
C SER A 149 -10.82 -3.38 -4.55
N GLU A 150 -11.08 -4.60 -4.99
CA GLU A 150 -12.03 -4.90 -6.07
C GLU A 150 -13.14 -5.83 -5.53
N PRO A 151 -14.40 -5.36 -5.42
CA PRO A 151 -14.88 -4.01 -5.74
C PRO A 151 -14.34 -2.94 -4.78
N PRO A 152 -14.33 -1.64 -5.19
CA PRO A 152 -13.92 -0.54 -4.32
C PRO A 152 -14.77 -0.43 -3.06
N GLY A 153 -14.17 0.09 -1.98
CA GLY A 153 -14.88 0.37 -0.72
C GLY A 153 -14.79 -0.75 0.32
N ILE A 154 -14.15 -1.86 0.03
CA ILE A 154 -13.85 -2.90 1.04
C ILE A 154 -12.65 -2.48 1.88
N PHE A 155 -11.55 -2.12 1.20
CA PHE A 155 -10.38 -1.48 1.81
C PHE A 155 -9.70 -0.54 0.81
N THR A 156 -8.87 0.35 1.32
CA THR A 156 -8.03 1.26 0.52
C THR A 156 -6.62 1.27 1.10
N TRP A 157 -5.63 1.45 0.26
CA TRP A 157 -4.27 1.69 0.75
C TRP A 157 -4.22 3.09 1.37
N TYR A 158 -3.69 3.19 2.58
CA TYR A 158 -3.46 4.49 3.22
C TYR A 158 -1.98 4.81 3.38
N SER A 159 -1.11 3.83 3.11
CA SER A 159 0.32 3.99 3.23
C SER A 159 1.05 3.05 2.27
N LEU A 160 2.20 3.49 1.78
CA LEU A 160 3.06 2.73 0.89
C LEU A 160 4.46 2.67 1.47
N ASN A 161 4.87 1.47 1.87
CA ASN A 161 6.26 1.19 2.20
C ASN A 161 7.02 0.81 0.94
N VAL A 162 8.17 1.43 0.71
CA VAL A 162 9.06 1.06 -0.39
C VAL A 162 10.42 0.63 0.15
N ALA A 163 11.07 -0.27 -0.57
CA ALA A 163 12.42 -0.72 -0.24
C ALA A 163 13.27 -0.86 -1.51
N GLY A 164 14.51 -0.50 -1.37
CA GLY A 164 15.54 -0.62 -2.38
C GLY A 164 16.84 -1.13 -1.76
N ILE A 165 17.97 -0.77 -2.34
CA ILE A 165 19.28 -1.08 -1.80
C ILE A 165 19.74 0.11 -0.95
N THR A 166 20.26 -0.15 0.23
CA THR A 166 20.91 0.88 1.07
C THR A 166 22.35 0.48 1.32
N TYR A 167 23.27 1.45 1.31
CA TYR A 167 24.67 1.19 1.58
C TYR A 167 25.27 2.26 2.50
N ASN A 168 26.38 1.92 3.16
CA ASN A 168 27.18 2.88 3.93
C ASN A 168 28.10 3.65 2.98
N ALA A 169 27.86 4.96 2.85
CA ALA A 169 28.61 5.84 1.93
C ALA A 169 30.04 6.15 2.36
N ASP A 170 30.42 5.88 3.63
CA ASP A 170 31.79 6.03 4.11
C ASP A 170 32.69 4.88 3.63
N VAL A 171 32.10 3.71 3.31
CA VAL A 171 32.86 2.51 2.96
C VAL A 171 32.61 2.00 1.54
N VAL A 172 31.55 2.46 0.91
CA VAL A 172 31.22 2.16 -0.49
C VAL A 172 31.15 3.46 -1.27
N PRO A 173 32.10 3.74 -2.19
CA PRO A 173 32.01 4.88 -3.08
C PRO A 173 30.75 4.81 -3.94
N ALA A 174 30.11 5.93 -4.18
CA ALA A 174 28.86 5.99 -4.95
C ALA A 174 28.98 5.41 -6.38
N ALA A 175 30.17 5.52 -7.00
CA ALA A 175 30.45 4.95 -8.31
C ALA A 175 30.47 3.41 -8.32
N GLU A 176 30.75 2.79 -7.18
CA GLU A 176 30.86 1.33 -7.00
C GLU A 176 29.58 0.71 -6.42
N ALA A 177 28.65 1.54 -5.92
CA ALA A 177 27.42 1.09 -5.31
C ALA A 177 26.56 0.28 -6.31
N PRO A 178 25.86 -0.78 -5.84
CA PRO A 178 24.98 -1.56 -6.70
C PRO A 178 23.85 -0.67 -7.23
N LYS A 179 23.52 -0.78 -8.53
CA LYS A 179 22.47 -0.01 -9.21
C LYS A 179 21.23 -0.86 -9.55
N SER A 180 21.37 -2.16 -9.48
CA SER A 180 20.33 -3.13 -9.77
C SER A 180 20.28 -4.20 -8.68
N TRP A 181 19.14 -4.92 -8.58
CA TRP A 181 19.06 -6.07 -7.69
C TRP A 181 20.09 -7.16 -8.06
N LYS A 182 20.38 -7.29 -9.35
CA LYS A 182 21.34 -8.28 -9.86
C LYS A 182 22.78 -7.94 -9.47
N ASP A 183 23.11 -6.68 -9.31
CA ASP A 183 24.47 -6.27 -8.91
C ASP A 183 24.85 -6.76 -7.52
N LEU A 184 23.86 -7.13 -6.68
CA LEU A 184 24.13 -7.77 -5.38
C LEU A 184 24.76 -9.16 -5.52
N LEU A 185 24.73 -9.77 -6.71
CA LEU A 185 25.39 -11.05 -6.99
C LEU A 185 26.86 -10.90 -7.35
N ASP A 186 27.39 -9.66 -7.48
CA ASP A 186 28.80 -9.43 -7.74
C ASP A 186 29.64 -10.00 -6.58
N PRO A 187 30.66 -10.85 -6.84
CA PRO A 187 31.53 -11.45 -5.81
C PRO A 187 32.17 -10.44 -4.85
N LYS A 188 32.34 -9.17 -5.25
CA LYS A 188 32.85 -8.10 -4.37
C LYS A 188 31.99 -7.83 -3.14
N TRP A 189 30.71 -8.23 -3.17
CA TRP A 189 29.77 -8.06 -2.05
C TRP A 189 29.67 -9.29 -1.15
N ARG A 190 30.47 -10.32 -1.39
CA ARG A 190 30.50 -11.52 -0.55
C ARG A 190 30.79 -11.15 0.91
N ASP A 191 30.04 -11.72 1.84
CA ASP A 191 30.08 -11.46 3.28
C ASP A 191 29.81 -9.99 3.69
N ALA A 192 29.28 -9.15 2.76
CA ALA A 192 29.08 -7.72 2.96
C ALA A 192 27.62 -7.27 2.95
N ILE A 193 26.68 -8.19 2.67
CA ILE A 193 25.24 -7.90 2.52
C ILE A 193 24.50 -8.40 3.75
N ASN A 194 23.47 -7.66 4.17
CA ASN A 194 22.47 -8.18 5.10
C ASN A 194 21.05 -8.13 4.54
N PHE A 195 20.21 -9.05 5.02
CA PHE A 195 18.78 -9.14 4.76
C PHE A 195 18.02 -9.36 6.08
N LYS A 196 16.71 -9.22 6.03
CA LYS A 196 15.86 -9.66 7.11
C LYS A 196 15.71 -11.18 7.09
N ASP A 197 15.66 -11.82 8.23
CA ASP A 197 15.47 -13.27 8.34
C ASP A 197 14.07 -13.74 7.94
N SER A 198 13.06 -12.89 8.10
CA SER A 198 11.66 -13.22 7.82
C SER A 198 11.28 -13.02 6.35
N ALA A 199 10.64 -14.01 5.75
CA ALA A 199 10.01 -13.93 4.43
C ALA A 199 8.65 -13.20 4.42
N SER A 200 8.31 -12.44 5.46
CA SER A 200 7.07 -11.70 5.56
C SER A 200 7.21 -10.22 5.16
N GLY A 201 6.10 -9.59 4.82
CA GLY A 201 6.06 -8.18 4.43
C GLY A 201 6.95 -7.88 3.21
N LEU A 202 7.69 -6.77 3.25
CA LEU A 202 8.57 -6.37 2.14
C LEU A 202 9.59 -7.43 1.73
N GLN A 203 10.17 -8.19 2.69
CA GLN A 203 11.13 -9.24 2.38
C GLN A 203 10.47 -10.39 1.59
N GLY A 204 9.24 -10.78 1.95
CA GLY A 204 8.50 -11.79 1.21
C GLY A 204 8.13 -11.33 -0.20
N VAL A 205 7.75 -10.07 -0.37
CA VAL A 205 7.48 -9.49 -1.69
C VAL A 205 8.75 -9.41 -2.52
N GLN A 206 9.88 -8.98 -1.95
CA GLN A 206 11.18 -9.00 -2.65
C GLN A 206 11.55 -10.40 -3.12
N TRP A 207 11.44 -11.38 -2.23
CA TRP A 207 11.68 -12.79 -2.55
C TRP A 207 10.89 -13.25 -3.77
N PHE A 208 9.59 -12.90 -3.78
CA PHE A 208 8.69 -13.30 -4.84
C PHE A 208 9.01 -12.60 -6.18
N VAL A 209 9.07 -11.25 -6.17
CA VAL A 209 9.23 -10.48 -7.42
C VAL A 209 10.60 -10.67 -8.07
N LEU A 210 11.67 -10.81 -7.29
CA LEU A 210 13.00 -11.05 -7.86
C LEU A 210 13.13 -12.46 -8.42
N ARG A 211 12.42 -13.44 -7.84
CA ARG A 211 12.32 -14.77 -8.41
C ARG A 211 11.56 -14.79 -9.73
N GLN A 212 10.46 -14.04 -9.84
CA GLN A 212 9.76 -13.88 -11.11
C GLN A 212 10.63 -13.18 -12.16
N LEU A 213 11.42 -12.20 -11.74
CA LEU A 213 12.24 -11.40 -12.64
C LEU A 213 13.50 -12.13 -13.14
N TYR A 214 14.16 -12.90 -12.27
CA TYR A 214 15.46 -13.51 -12.53
C TYR A 214 15.49 -15.04 -12.51
N GLY A 215 14.38 -15.68 -12.16
CA GLY A 215 14.26 -17.13 -12.05
C GLY A 215 14.66 -17.69 -10.67
N ASP A 216 14.48 -18.99 -10.52
CA ASP A 216 14.61 -19.70 -9.24
C ASP A 216 16.03 -19.71 -8.69
N ASN A 217 17.06 -19.57 -9.54
CA ASN A 217 18.45 -19.62 -9.09
C ASN A 217 18.93 -18.32 -8.46
N PHE A 218 18.26 -17.18 -8.70
CA PHE A 218 18.67 -15.88 -8.17
C PHE A 218 18.97 -15.93 -6.66
N TRP A 219 18.07 -16.53 -5.89
CA TRP A 219 18.22 -16.59 -4.44
C TRP A 219 19.27 -17.61 -3.96
N LYS A 220 19.50 -18.67 -4.74
CA LYS A 220 20.64 -19.60 -4.48
C LYS A 220 21.97 -18.87 -4.67
N ASP A 221 22.09 -18.10 -5.76
CA ASP A 221 23.27 -17.30 -6.05
C ASP A 221 23.45 -16.18 -5.01
N MET A 222 22.34 -15.57 -4.54
CA MET A 222 22.36 -14.61 -3.44
C MET A 222 22.87 -15.23 -2.13
N MET A 223 22.41 -16.43 -1.77
CA MET A 223 22.88 -17.13 -0.58
C MET A 223 24.35 -17.57 -0.70
N ALA A 224 24.84 -17.80 -1.92
CA ALA A 224 26.26 -18.03 -2.17
C ALA A 224 27.14 -16.80 -1.86
N GLN A 225 26.58 -15.59 -1.83
CA GLN A 225 27.26 -14.37 -1.33
C GLN A 225 27.41 -14.37 0.20
N LYS A 226 26.85 -15.36 0.91
CA LYS A 226 26.83 -15.46 2.37
C LYS A 226 26.27 -14.22 3.06
N PRO A 227 25.09 -13.75 2.67
CA PRO A 227 24.46 -12.62 3.33
C PRO A 227 24.15 -12.95 4.78
N ARG A 228 24.24 -11.95 5.64
CA ARG A 228 23.79 -12.06 7.02
C ARG A 228 22.28 -11.87 7.10
N THR A 229 21.58 -12.77 7.79
CA THR A 229 20.14 -12.60 8.08
C THR A 229 19.95 -12.07 9.49
N LEU A 230 19.02 -11.10 9.65
CA LEU A 230 18.82 -10.37 10.90
C LEU A 230 17.31 -10.29 11.24
N PRO A 231 16.93 -10.39 12.52
CA PRO A 231 15.53 -10.42 12.94
C PRO A 231 14.83 -9.05 12.87
N SER A 232 15.60 -7.95 12.78
CA SER A 232 15.10 -6.59 12.90
C SER A 232 15.65 -5.68 11.79
N THR A 233 14.76 -4.89 11.19
CA THR A 233 15.17 -3.84 10.26
C THR A 233 16.10 -2.82 10.92
N VAL A 234 15.85 -2.46 12.19
CA VAL A 234 16.72 -1.53 12.93
C VAL A 234 18.14 -2.07 13.03
N GLN A 235 18.30 -3.35 13.38
CA GLN A 235 19.63 -3.99 13.45
C GLN A 235 20.35 -4.00 12.09
N GLN A 236 19.62 -4.18 10.98
CA GLN A 236 20.22 -4.07 9.64
C GLN A 236 20.90 -2.70 9.45
N TYR A 237 20.20 -1.64 9.84
CA TYR A 237 20.70 -0.27 9.72
C TYR A 237 21.81 0.06 10.69
N GLU A 238 21.72 -0.37 11.96
CA GLU A 238 22.75 -0.20 12.98
C GLU A 238 24.07 -0.86 12.53
N ARG A 239 24.01 -2.08 12.03
CA ARG A 239 25.21 -2.79 11.51
C ARG A 239 25.82 -2.07 10.31
N ALA A 240 24.99 -1.57 9.39
CA ALA A 240 25.48 -0.82 8.24
C ALA A 240 26.15 0.49 8.70
N VAL A 241 25.56 1.22 9.65
CA VAL A 241 26.16 2.44 10.23
C VAL A 241 27.49 2.13 10.94
N ASN A 242 27.56 1.03 11.66
CA ASN A 242 28.76 0.58 12.37
C ASN A 242 29.82 -0.04 11.43
N ARG A 243 29.60 -0.05 10.11
CA ARG A 243 30.52 -0.61 9.09
C ARG A 243 30.73 -2.12 9.21
N GLU A 244 29.84 -2.81 9.92
CA GLU A 244 29.90 -4.27 10.07
C GLU A 244 29.37 -4.98 8.80
N ASP A 245 28.38 -4.37 8.13
CA ASP A 245 27.87 -4.76 6.81
C ASP A 245 27.92 -3.53 5.90
N LYS A 246 28.25 -3.73 4.62
CA LYS A 246 28.39 -2.63 3.64
C LYS A 246 27.06 -2.29 2.98
N ILE A 247 26.21 -3.32 2.77
CA ILE A 247 24.99 -3.28 1.96
C ILE A 247 23.83 -3.84 2.76
N ILE A 248 22.71 -3.14 2.74
CA ILE A 248 21.39 -3.66 3.11
C ILE A 248 20.69 -4.06 1.83
N GLY A 249 20.54 -5.36 1.59
CA GLY A 249 19.98 -5.91 0.35
C GLY A 249 18.47 -5.68 0.18
N LEU A 250 17.77 -5.33 1.29
CA LEU A 250 16.41 -4.79 1.29
C LEU A 250 16.34 -3.64 2.29
N GLY A 251 16.79 -2.47 1.89
CA GLY A 251 16.71 -1.26 2.70
C GLY A 251 15.31 -0.65 2.65
N GLN A 252 14.60 -0.66 3.78
CA GLN A 252 13.31 0.01 3.91
C GLN A 252 13.51 1.52 3.91
N TYR A 253 12.86 2.23 2.99
CA TYR A 253 13.12 3.65 2.76
C TYR A 253 12.74 4.55 3.93
N ASN A 254 11.65 4.25 4.61
CA ASN A 254 11.25 4.95 5.83
C ASN A 254 12.32 4.87 6.93
N THR A 255 12.89 3.68 7.16
CA THR A 255 13.99 3.49 8.13
C THR A 255 15.26 4.20 7.65
N TYR A 256 15.56 4.16 6.34
CA TYR A 256 16.65 4.96 5.76
C TYR A 256 16.49 6.44 6.10
N LEU A 257 15.31 7.01 5.88
CA LEU A 257 15.04 8.43 6.15
C LEU A 257 15.18 8.77 7.64
N GLU A 258 14.73 7.90 8.54
CA GLU A 258 14.91 8.09 9.99
C GLU A 258 16.40 8.10 10.38
N PHE A 259 17.19 7.17 9.88
CA PHE A 259 18.64 7.14 10.15
C PHE A 259 19.38 8.30 9.49
N LYS A 260 19.00 8.67 8.27
CA LYS A 260 19.56 9.81 7.55
C LYS A 260 19.29 11.13 8.26
N ALA A 261 18.09 11.33 8.80
CA ALA A 261 17.73 12.50 9.60
C ALA A 261 18.59 12.63 10.89
N LYS A 262 19.13 11.52 11.38
CA LYS A 262 20.07 11.47 12.53
C LYS A 262 21.54 11.60 12.11
N GLY A 263 21.82 11.87 10.82
CA GLY A 263 23.19 12.06 10.30
C GLY A 263 23.92 10.76 9.94
N ALA A 264 23.23 9.61 9.86
CA ALA A 264 23.88 8.36 9.46
C ALA A 264 24.48 8.47 8.04
N PRO A 265 25.70 7.90 7.81
CA PRO A 265 26.39 7.95 6.52
C PRO A 265 25.83 6.91 5.54
N LEU A 266 24.51 6.96 5.32
CA LEU A 266 23.82 6.01 4.48
C LEU A 266 23.36 6.67 3.16
N ALA A 267 23.35 5.89 2.10
CA ALA A 267 22.76 6.26 0.81
C ALA A 267 21.80 5.17 0.35
N PHE A 268 20.70 5.61 -0.26
CA PHE A 268 19.66 4.73 -0.81
C PHE A 268 19.75 4.73 -2.34
N VAL A 269 19.64 3.55 -2.92
CA VAL A 269 19.58 3.35 -4.37
C VAL A 269 18.24 2.72 -4.71
N PRO A 270 17.39 3.42 -5.49
CA PRO A 270 16.29 2.77 -6.16
C PRO A 270 16.87 1.90 -7.30
N PRO A 271 16.71 0.56 -7.25
CA PRO A 271 17.24 -0.30 -8.31
C PRO A 271 16.61 0.00 -9.66
N THR A 272 17.37 -0.22 -10.74
CA THR A 272 16.93 0.09 -12.12
C THR A 272 15.68 -0.68 -12.53
N GLU A 273 15.47 -1.87 -12.00
CA GLU A 273 14.26 -2.67 -12.20
C GLU A 273 13.05 -2.09 -11.46
N GLY A 274 13.30 -1.42 -10.36
CA GLY A 274 12.32 -0.76 -9.50
C GLY A 274 12.49 -1.11 -8.02
N VAL A 275 11.88 -0.31 -7.17
CA VAL A 275 11.78 -0.55 -5.72
C VAL A 275 10.66 -1.55 -5.44
N VAL A 276 10.86 -2.39 -4.43
CA VAL A 276 9.80 -3.27 -3.93
C VAL A 276 8.87 -2.46 -3.04
N SER A 277 7.58 -2.72 -3.10
CA SER A 277 6.62 -2.03 -2.24
C SER A 277 5.59 -2.97 -1.61
N THR A 278 5.12 -2.58 -0.43
CA THR A 278 3.95 -3.19 0.22
C THR A 278 3.01 -2.11 0.71
N PRO A 279 1.69 -2.32 0.59
CA PRO A 279 0.71 -1.42 1.15
C PRO A 279 0.52 -1.60 2.65
N ALA A 280 0.05 -0.56 3.31
CA ALA A 280 -0.81 -0.69 4.46
C ALA A 280 -2.23 -0.35 4.00
N ILE A 281 -3.16 -1.24 4.27
CA ILE A 281 -4.57 -1.12 3.88
C ILE A 281 -5.44 -0.85 5.10
N ILE A 282 -6.53 -0.11 4.90
CA ILE A 282 -7.53 0.15 5.94
C ILE A 282 -8.94 -0.09 5.38
N GLY A 283 -9.81 -0.67 6.20
CA GLY A 283 -11.22 -0.86 5.89
C GLY A 283 -12.10 -0.80 7.15
N MET A 284 -13.38 -0.48 6.96
CA MET A 284 -14.38 -0.51 8.03
C MET A 284 -14.88 -1.94 8.23
N LEU A 285 -15.02 -2.38 9.46
CA LEU A 285 -15.58 -3.70 9.77
C LEU A 285 -17.12 -3.70 9.63
N ASP A 286 -17.69 -4.83 9.23
CA ASP A 286 -19.13 -5.00 8.94
C ASP A 286 -20.03 -4.77 10.15
N LYS A 287 -19.52 -5.00 11.35
CA LYS A 287 -20.23 -4.81 12.63
C LYS A 287 -19.49 -3.82 13.53
N ALA A 288 -18.96 -2.75 12.92
CA ALA A 288 -18.33 -1.67 13.67
C ALA A 288 -19.31 -1.10 14.70
N PRO A 289 -18.95 -1.04 16.00
CA PRO A 289 -19.77 -0.44 17.05
C PRO A 289 -20.08 1.03 16.80
N HIS A 290 -19.15 1.77 16.16
CA HIS A 290 -19.22 3.21 15.91
C HIS A 290 -19.09 3.50 14.41
N PRO A 291 -20.10 3.14 13.57
CA PRO A 291 -19.95 3.16 12.11
C PRO A 291 -19.77 4.56 11.52
N GLU A 292 -20.39 5.61 12.08
CA GLU A 292 -20.21 6.96 11.55
C GLU A 292 -18.84 7.55 11.96
N ALA A 293 -18.37 7.27 13.19
CA ALA A 293 -17.03 7.62 13.61
C ALA A 293 -15.96 6.88 12.79
N ALA A 294 -16.19 5.61 12.44
CA ALA A 294 -15.32 4.84 11.55
C ALA A 294 -15.22 5.46 10.15
N LYS A 295 -16.35 5.83 9.54
CA LYS A 295 -16.37 6.52 8.24
C LYS A 295 -15.62 7.84 8.31
N LEU A 296 -15.89 8.64 9.34
CA LEU A 296 -15.24 9.95 9.53
C LEU A 296 -13.72 9.80 9.70
N PHE A 297 -13.28 8.80 10.46
CA PHE A 297 -11.86 8.49 10.64
C PHE A 297 -11.20 8.05 9.33
N ILE A 298 -11.83 7.16 8.56
CA ILE A 298 -11.33 6.73 7.25
C ILE A 298 -11.25 7.90 6.28
N ASP A 299 -12.28 8.75 6.21
CA ASP A 299 -12.30 9.92 5.34
C ASP A 299 -11.20 10.91 5.71
N TRP A 300 -11.01 11.16 7.01
CA TRP A 300 -9.90 11.98 7.47
C TRP A 300 -8.54 11.36 7.12
N LEU A 301 -8.32 10.08 7.43
CA LEU A 301 -7.04 9.41 7.18
C LEU A 301 -6.68 9.41 5.68
N LEU A 302 -7.67 9.20 4.81
CA LEU A 302 -7.50 9.21 3.36
C LEU A 302 -7.47 10.62 2.75
N SER A 303 -7.76 11.68 3.52
CA SER A 303 -7.70 13.08 3.07
C SER A 303 -6.25 13.57 2.93
N PRO A 304 -6.01 14.68 2.22
CA PRO A 304 -4.69 15.31 2.19
C PRO A 304 -4.13 15.62 3.58
N LEU A 305 -5.00 16.04 4.52
CA LEU A 305 -4.60 16.36 5.90
C LEU A 305 -4.14 15.13 6.66
N GLY A 306 -4.93 14.05 6.63
CA GLY A 306 -4.60 12.79 7.30
C GLY A 306 -3.38 12.13 6.69
N GLN A 307 -3.26 12.11 5.37
CA GLN A 307 -2.13 11.56 4.66
C GLN A 307 -0.83 12.35 4.93
N ALA A 308 -0.88 13.68 4.96
CA ALA A 308 0.28 14.50 5.30
C ALA A 308 0.72 14.25 6.75
N ALA A 309 -0.23 14.16 7.70
CA ALA A 309 0.07 13.83 9.09
C ALA A 309 0.69 12.43 9.23
N HIS A 310 0.13 11.44 8.53
CA HIS A 310 0.66 10.08 8.53
C HIS A 310 2.09 10.01 7.97
N ASN A 311 2.35 10.65 6.81
CA ASN A 311 3.66 10.66 6.17
C ASN A 311 4.75 11.30 7.07
N GLN A 312 4.41 12.38 7.79
CA GLN A 312 5.33 13.02 8.74
C GLN A 312 5.69 12.11 9.93
N LEU A 313 4.75 11.29 10.38
CA LEU A 313 4.93 10.39 11.52
C LEU A 313 5.64 9.09 11.14
N SER A 314 5.33 8.55 9.95
CA SER A 314 5.75 7.21 9.52
C SER A 314 6.92 7.20 8.56
N PHE A 315 7.21 8.32 7.90
CA PHE A 315 8.15 8.41 6.76
C PHE A 315 7.78 7.50 5.59
N THR A 316 6.52 7.07 5.49
CA THR A 316 6.02 6.29 4.37
C THR A 316 5.33 7.17 3.34
N TYR A 317 5.17 6.68 2.11
CA TYR A 317 4.50 7.43 1.07
C TYR A 317 2.98 7.35 1.19
N SER A 318 2.33 8.43 0.81
CA SER A 318 0.90 8.42 0.50
C SER A 318 0.64 7.79 -0.88
N PRO A 319 -0.38 6.96 -1.02
CA PRO A 319 -0.88 6.54 -2.33
C PRO A 319 -1.58 7.67 -3.12
N ARG A 320 -1.89 8.81 -2.47
CA ARG A 320 -2.49 9.99 -3.11
C ARG A 320 -1.45 10.75 -3.92
N LYS A 321 -1.85 11.24 -5.09
CA LYS A 321 -0.97 12.03 -5.98
C LYS A 321 -0.77 13.48 -5.52
N ASP A 322 -1.72 14.02 -4.76
CA ASP A 322 -1.77 15.41 -4.31
C ASP A 322 -1.15 15.63 -2.92
N VAL A 323 -0.49 14.62 -2.36
CA VAL A 323 0.20 14.70 -1.07
C VAL A 323 1.71 14.64 -1.29
N ALA A 324 2.41 15.58 -0.67
CA ALA A 324 3.87 15.65 -0.73
C ALA A 324 4.54 14.37 -0.18
N PRO A 325 5.70 14.00 -0.71
CA PRO A 325 6.47 12.88 -0.16
C PRO A 325 6.85 13.15 1.31
N PRO A 326 7.20 12.10 2.08
CA PRO A 326 7.65 12.27 3.45
C PRO A 326 8.93 13.13 3.52
N PRO A 327 9.23 13.74 4.68
CA PRO A 327 10.37 14.65 4.82
C PRO A 327 11.69 14.00 4.37
N GLY A 328 12.43 14.69 3.50
CA GLY A 328 13.71 14.22 2.96
C GLY A 328 13.61 13.16 1.87
N ALA A 329 12.40 12.72 1.51
CA ALA A 329 12.19 11.73 0.46
C ALA A 329 12.14 12.36 -0.93
N VAL A 330 12.57 11.58 -1.94
CA VAL A 330 12.32 11.90 -3.35
C VAL A 330 10.86 11.61 -3.71
N SER A 331 10.36 12.18 -4.80
CA SER A 331 9.00 11.89 -5.27
C SER A 331 8.82 10.39 -5.59
N LEU A 332 7.68 9.83 -5.23
CA LEU A 332 7.34 8.44 -5.58
C LEU A 332 7.31 8.24 -7.11
N SER A 333 6.92 9.26 -7.87
CA SER A 333 6.93 9.23 -9.34
C SER A 333 8.33 9.14 -9.96
N ALA A 334 9.39 9.43 -9.19
CA ALA A 334 10.77 9.23 -9.62
C ALA A 334 11.26 7.78 -9.46
N MET A 335 10.44 6.91 -8.86
CA MET A 335 10.77 5.51 -8.64
C MET A 335 9.82 4.59 -9.42
N LYS A 336 10.37 3.62 -10.12
CA LYS A 336 9.58 2.51 -10.64
C LYS A 336 9.22 1.58 -9.49
N ILE A 337 7.95 1.18 -9.38
CA ILE A 337 7.48 0.28 -8.32
C ILE A 337 7.35 -1.12 -8.88
N LEU A 338 7.97 -2.10 -8.23
CA LEU A 338 7.77 -3.52 -8.47
C LEU A 338 6.70 -4.04 -7.52
N GLN A 339 5.60 -4.52 -8.10
CA GLN A 339 4.53 -5.18 -7.38
C GLN A 339 4.36 -6.60 -7.89
N PRO A 340 4.04 -7.57 -7.02
CA PRO A 340 3.69 -8.91 -7.45
C PRO A 340 2.28 -8.93 -8.05
N ASP A 341 1.96 -9.97 -8.81
CA ASP A 341 0.58 -10.40 -8.89
C ASP A 341 0.15 -10.86 -7.48
N TRP A 342 -0.71 -10.07 -6.84
CA TRP A 342 -1.12 -10.32 -5.47
C TRP A 342 -1.90 -11.64 -5.31
N LYS A 343 -2.65 -12.08 -6.34
CA LYS A 343 -3.38 -13.36 -6.30
C LYS A 343 -2.38 -14.52 -6.30
N GLU A 344 -1.38 -14.46 -7.17
CA GLU A 344 -0.33 -15.47 -7.25
C GLU A 344 0.54 -15.46 -5.98
N TYR A 345 0.94 -14.28 -5.50
CA TYR A 345 1.70 -14.12 -4.26
C TYR A 345 1.00 -14.79 -3.09
N ILE A 346 -0.29 -14.50 -2.88
CA ILE A 346 -1.09 -15.05 -1.78
C ILE A 346 -1.23 -16.58 -1.92
N ALA A 347 -1.52 -17.07 -3.12
CA ALA A 347 -1.66 -18.52 -3.38
C ALA A 347 -0.37 -19.28 -3.12
N SER A 348 0.79 -18.63 -3.35
CA SER A 348 2.12 -19.23 -3.22
C SER A 348 2.80 -18.95 -1.88
N HIS A 349 2.27 -18.03 -1.07
CA HIS A 349 2.94 -17.47 0.11
C HIS A 349 3.49 -18.55 1.07
N SER A 350 2.69 -19.52 1.47
CA SER A 350 3.13 -20.57 2.39
C SER A 350 4.26 -21.45 1.81
N LYS A 351 4.28 -21.66 0.49
CA LYS A 351 5.37 -22.35 -0.21
C LYS A 351 6.64 -21.51 -0.15
N TYR A 352 6.55 -20.23 -0.48
CA TYR A 352 7.72 -19.33 -0.50
C TYR A 352 8.32 -19.10 0.88
N VAL A 353 7.51 -19.03 1.93
CA VAL A 353 8.02 -18.95 3.31
C VAL A 353 8.86 -20.17 3.65
N ARG A 354 8.41 -21.38 3.31
CA ARG A 354 9.19 -22.62 3.57
C ARG A 354 10.48 -22.63 2.75
N GLU A 355 10.44 -22.24 1.49
CA GLU A 355 11.63 -22.21 0.63
C GLU A 355 12.64 -21.17 1.11
N TRP A 356 12.18 -20.00 1.54
CA TRP A 356 13.03 -18.97 2.14
C TRP A 356 13.71 -19.51 3.41
N ASN A 357 12.94 -20.07 4.33
CA ASN A 357 13.48 -20.61 5.59
C ASN A 357 14.56 -21.68 5.33
N ALA A 358 14.31 -22.56 4.37
CA ALA A 358 15.29 -23.58 3.99
C ALA A 358 16.57 -22.99 3.42
N LEU A 359 16.46 -21.95 2.56
CA LEU A 359 17.62 -21.28 1.96
C LEU A 359 18.40 -20.40 2.97
N ALA A 360 17.68 -19.76 3.89
CA ALA A 360 18.27 -18.90 4.93
C ALA A 360 18.81 -19.71 6.13
N GLY A 361 18.70 -21.04 6.12
CA GLY A 361 19.12 -21.90 7.21
C GLY A 361 18.28 -21.78 8.48
N MET A 362 17.05 -21.29 8.36
CA MET A 362 16.10 -21.22 9.46
C MET A 362 15.24 -22.48 9.49
N GLN A 363 15.21 -23.18 10.61
CA GLN A 363 14.39 -24.36 10.86
C GLN A 363 13.03 -23.97 11.48
#